data_b730debf272b902b96095c6328c2edde
#
_entry.id   b730debf272b902b96095c6328c2edde
#
_cell.length_a   1.000
_cell.length_b   1.000
_cell.length_c   1.000
_cell.angle_alpha   90.00
_cell.angle_beta   90.00
_cell.angle_gamma   90.00
#
_symmetry.space_group_name_H-M   'P 1'
#
loop_
_entity.id
_entity.type
_entity.pdbx_description
1 polymer ?
#
loop_
_entity_poly.entity_id
_entity_poly.type
_entity_poly.pdbx_seq_one_letter_code
_entity_poly.pdbx_strand_id
1 'polypeptide(L)'
;GAAPGRALSFQQSMEVAAMSYAVVHMQKINAGAIRGIQSHINREHEPHTNPDVDPARTPENYALVESRNFYRDVQHIIRTHAPKTKTVRKDAVLACNFIVTSDHGFFQQLPPDRQRAFFQDAVDWFANRYGKNLILSAVVHMDETTPHLHLSLVPIKDGRLAAKNLFTKSELRELQTAFVE
;
A
#
# COMPACT_ATOMS: atom_id res chain seq x y z
N GLY A 1 -36.91 22.79 -7.45
CA GLY A 1 -36.21 21.79 -8.25
C GLY A 1 -34.72 22.00 -8.13
N ALA A 2 -34.02 21.18 -7.36
CA ALA A 2 -32.57 21.20 -7.30
C ALA A 2 -32.03 20.54 -8.57
N ALA A 3 -31.13 21.24 -9.29
CA ALA A 3 -30.46 20.71 -10.46
C ALA A 3 -29.56 19.50 -10.04
N PRO A 4 -29.53 18.40 -10.82
CA PRO A 4 -28.63 17.30 -10.52
C PRO A 4 -27.18 17.78 -10.64
N GLY A 5 -26.40 17.57 -9.58
CA GLY A 5 -24.99 17.89 -9.56
C GLY A 5 -24.28 17.20 -10.74
N ARG A 6 -23.62 18.02 -11.56
CA ARG A 6 -22.88 17.58 -12.72
C ARG A 6 -21.72 16.70 -12.25
N ALA A 7 -21.73 15.43 -12.62
CA ALA A 7 -20.61 14.54 -12.36
C ALA A 7 -19.32 15.16 -12.95
N LEU A 8 -18.30 15.28 -12.14
CA LEU A 8 -16.99 15.76 -12.59
C LEU A 8 -16.45 14.83 -13.67
N SER A 9 -15.84 15.41 -14.72
CA SER A 9 -15.14 14.60 -15.73
C SER A 9 -13.95 13.90 -15.10
N PHE A 10 -13.46 12.81 -15.73
CA PHE A 10 -12.26 12.09 -15.27
C PHE A 10 -11.08 13.04 -15.02
N GLN A 11 -10.92 14.04 -15.90
CA GLN A 11 -9.87 15.06 -15.81
C GLN A 11 -10.09 16.02 -14.65
N GLN A 12 -11.34 16.40 -14.36
CA GLN A 12 -11.67 17.22 -13.19
C GLN A 12 -11.55 16.45 -11.87
N SER A 13 -11.82 15.13 -11.89
CA SER A 13 -11.58 14.26 -10.73
C SER A 13 -10.07 14.08 -10.46
N MET A 14 -9.26 14.04 -11.51
CA MET A 14 -7.79 14.04 -11.42
C MET A 14 -7.25 15.40 -10.94
N GLU A 15 -7.84 16.52 -11.37
CA GLU A 15 -7.44 17.86 -10.91
C GLU A 15 -7.83 18.10 -9.44
N VAL A 16 -8.98 17.59 -8.99
CA VAL A 16 -9.36 17.59 -7.57
C VAL A 16 -8.43 16.67 -6.76
N ALA A 17 -8.01 15.54 -7.34
CA ALA A 17 -7.02 14.66 -6.72
C ALA A 17 -5.63 15.30 -6.62
N ALA A 18 -5.24 16.12 -7.59
CA ALA A 18 -3.99 16.89 -7.55
C ALA A 18 -3.97 17.97 -6.47
N MET A 19 -5.12 18.38 -5.95
CA MET A 19 -5.24 19.31 -4.82
C MET A 19 -5.35 18.59 -3.47
N SER A 20 -5.56 17.27 -3.45
CA SER A 20 -5.64 16.46 -2.25
C SER A 20 -4.31 15.76 -2.06
N TYR A 21 -3.60 16.09 -0.99
CA TYR A 21 -2.29 15.52 -0.69
C TYR A 21 -2.40 14.02 -0.51
N ALA A 22 -1.97 13.24 -1.49
CA ALA A 22 -1.72 11.82 -1.28
C ALA A 22 -0.55 11.68 -0.29
N VAL A 23 -0.78 11.02 0.81
CA VAL A 23 0.25 10.75 1.81
C VAL A 23 0.80 9.36 1.55
N VAL A 24 2.11 9.26 1.36
CA VAL A 24 2.83 7.99 1.27
C VAL A 24 3.78 7.89 2.44
N HIS A 25 3.52 6.97 3.34
CA HIS A 25 4.39 6.66 4.48
C HIS A 25 4.97 5.25 4.31
N MET A 26 6.26 5.08 4.58
CA MET A 26 6.95 3.80 4.48
C MET A 26 7.44 3.30 5.83
N GLN A 27 7.19 2.02 6.11
CA GLN A 27 7.73 1.27 7.24
C GLN A 27 8.57 0.09 6.76
N LYS A 28 9.78 -0.04 7.26
CA LYS A 28 10.66 -1.20 7.03
C LYS A 28 10.29 -2.35 7.94
N ILE A 29 10.14 -3.55 7.39
CA ILE A 29 9.70 -4.75 8.09
C ILE A 29 10.81 -5.81 8.04
N ASN A 30 11.31 -6.21 9.19
CA ASN A 30 12.23 -7.35 9.35
C ASN A 30 11.47 -8.65 9.70
N ALA A 31 12.20 -9.75 9.84
CA ALA A 31 11.59 -11.05 10.16
C ALA A 31 10.82 -11.06 11.49
N GLY A 32 11.25 -10.29 12.48
CA GLY A 32 10.56 -10.21 13.78
C GLY A 32 9.23 -9.48 13.75
N ALA A 33 9.07 -8.54 12.81
CA ALA A 33 7.86 -7.71 12.67
C ALA A 33 6.85 -8.25 11.66
N ILE A 34 7.24 -9.19 10.80
CA ILE A 34 6.42 -9.57 9.63
C ILE A 34 5.07 -10.20 10.00
N ARG A 35 5.01 -10.99 11.08
CA ARG A 35 3.74 -11.58 11.55
C ARG A 35 2.80 -10.52 12.12
N GLY A 36 3.34 -9.55 12.81
CA GLY A 36 2.54 -8.44 13.36
C GLY A 36 1.93 -7.59 12.26
N ILE A 37 2.68 -7.25 11.23
CA ILE A 37 2.15 -6.48 10.10
C ILE A 37 1.13 -7.28 9.27
N GLN A 38 1.36 -8.58 9.06
CA GLN A 38 0.38 -9.47 8.43
C GLN A 38 -0.94 -9.48 9.19
N SER A 39 -0.87 -9.71 10.49
CA SER A 39 -2.04 -9.76 11.36
C SER A 39 -2.83 -8.44 11.34
N HIS A 40 -2.14 -7.31 11.36
CA HIS A 40 -2.75 -5.99 11.25
C HIS A 40 -3.43 -5.79 9.88
N ILE A 41 -2.73 -6.08 8.78
CA ILE A 41 -3.23 -5.86 7.43
C ILE A 41 -4.41 -6.80 7.12
N ASN A 42 -4.32 -8.06 7.51
CA ASN A 42 -5.34 -9.07 7.22
C ASN A 42 -6.44 -9.15 8.29
N ARG A 43 -6.39 -8.31 9.33
CA ARG A 43 -7.36 -8.31 10.45
C ARG A 43 -7.53 -9.70 11.08
N GLU A 44 -6.42 -10.39 11.38
CA GLU A 44 -6.43 -11.78 11.84
C GLU A 44 -6.79 -11.95 13.31
N HIS A 45 -6.71 -10.89 14.12
CA HIS A 45 -6.97 -10.94 15.56
C HIS A 45 -7.96 -9.87 15.99
N GLU A 46 -8.91 -10.30 16.85
CA GLU A 46 -9.81 -9.41 17.57
C GLU A 46 -9.60 -9.59 19.11
N PRO A 47 -9.79 -8.53 19.93
CA PRO A 47 -10.07 -7.16 19.53
C PRO A 47 -8.85 -6.48 18.91
N HIS A 48 -9.09 -5.54 17.99
CA HIS A 48 -8.02 -4.73 17.41
C HIS A 48 -7.46 -3.77 18.46
N THR A 49 -6.14 -3.60 18.46
CA THR A 49 -5.44 -2.66 19.35
C THR A 49 -5.65 -1.20 18.92
N ASN A 50 -6.01 -0.97 17.65
CA ASN A 50 -6.34 0.35 17.15
C ASN A 50 -7.81 0.68 17.41
N PRO A 51 -8.12 1.69 18.26
CA PRO A 51 -9.50 2.06 18.59
C PRO A 51 -10.27 2.66 17.41
N ASP A 52 -9.59 3.10 16.35
CA ASP A 52 -10.22 3.68 15.16
C ASP A 52 -10.81 2.62 14.21
N VAL A 53 -10.51 1.34 14.44
CA VAL A 53 -11.08 0.24 13.66
C VAL A 53 -12.51 -0.01 14.07
N ASP A 54 -13.42 0.09 13.10
CA ASP A 54 -14.82 -0.32 13.25
C ASP A 54 -15.01 -1.77 12.76
N PRO A 55 -15.17 -2.75 13.68
CA PRO A 55 -15.31 -4.15 13.31
C PRO A 55 -16.52 -4.43 12.41
N ALA A 56 -17.57 -3.62 12.49
CA ALA A 56 -18.76 -3.77 11.65
C ALA A 56 -18.44 -3.46 10.17
N ARG A 57 -17.43 -2.65 9.92
CA ARG A 57 -16.98 -2.27 8.57
C ARG A 57 -15.83 -3.12 8.05
N THR A 58 -15.21 -3.97 8.86
CA THR A 58 -14.11 -4.84 8.41
C THR A 58 -14.44 -5.69 7.16
N PRO A 59 -15.66 -6.18 6.96
CA PRO A 59 -16.04 -6.85 5.70
C PRO A 59 -15.96 -5.98 4.44
N GLU A 60 -15.89 -4.65 4.57
CA GLU A 60 -15.70 -3.72 3.45
C GLU A 60 -14.24 -3.65 2.97
N ASN A 61 -13.28 -4.12 3.77
CA ASN A 61 -11.87 -4.21 3.39
C ASN A 61 -11.71 -5.17 2.21
N TYR A 62 -10.75 -4.88 1.33
CA TYR A 62 -10.52 -5.75 0.17
C TYR A 62 -9.04 -5.80 -0.22
N ALA A 63 -8.63 -6.94 -0.79
CA ALA A 63 -7.30 -7.13 -1.31
C ALA A 63 -7.25 -6.89 -2.83
N LEU A 64 -6.27 -6.12 -3.28
CA LEU A 64 -5.88 -5.98 -4.68
C LEU A 64 -4.76 -6.95 -5.04
N VAL A 65 -3.89 -7.26 -4.06
CA VAL A 65 -2.93 -8.36 -4.09
C VAL A 65 -3.03 -9.08 -2.75
N GLU A 66 -3.40 -10.35 -2.77
CA GLU A 66 -3.61 -11.14 -1.55
C GLU A 66 -2.35 -11.91 -1.16
N SER A 67 -2.02 -11.87 0.13
CA SER A 67 -1.09 -12.81 0.77
C SER A 67 -1.66 -13.24 2.12
N ARG A 68 -1.73 -14.55 2.34
CA ARG A 68 -2.17 -15.14 3.60
C ARG A 68 -1.03 -15.56 4.51
N ASN A 69 0.18 -15.57 3.99
CA ASN A 69 1.37 -15.90 4.75
C ASN A 69 2.55 -15.07 4.22
N PHE A 70 2.73 -13.90 4.81
CA PHE A 70 3.76 -12.94 4.39
C PHE A 70 5.16 -13.53 4.45
N TYR A 71 5.49 -14.25 5.51
CA TYR A 71 6.83 -14.83 5.64
C TYR A 71 7.15 -15.82 4.54
N ARG A 72 6.23 -16.77 4.27
CA ARG A 72 6.38 -17.76 3.20
C ARG A 72 6.50 -17.08 1.83
N ASP A 73 5.64 -16.12 1.57
CA ASP A 73 5.56 -15.47 0.26
C ASP A 73 6.76 -14.55 0.03
N VAL A 74 7.25 -13.85 1.07
CA VAL A 74 8.53 -13.11 1.02
C VAL A 74 9.70 -14.04 0.70
N GLN A 75 9.79 -15.19 1.37
CA GLN A 75 10.86 -16.16 1.10
C GLN A 75 10.81 -16.68 -0.35
N HIS A 76 9.62 -16.90 -0.88
CA HIS A 76 9.44 -17.27 -2.28
C HIS A 76 9.91 -16.18 -3.23
N ILE A 77 9.50 -14.92 -3.00
CA ILE A 77 9.92 -13.77 -3.82
C ILE A 77 11.44 -13.59 -3.78
N ILE A 78 12.07 -13.68 -2.61
CA ILE A 78 13.53 -13.57 -2.47
C ILE A 78 14.23 -14.67 -3.24
N ARG A 79 13.83 -15.93 -3.09
CA ARG A 79 14.44 -17.05 -3.83
C ARG A 79 14.34 -16.87 -5.33
N THR A 80 13.20 -16.37 -5.81
CA THR A 80 12.94 -16.24 -7.24
C THR A 80 13.63 -15.00 -7.85
N HIS A 81 13.63 -13.88 -7.15
CA HIS A 81 14.00 -12.59 -7.74
C HIS A 81 15.29 -11.98 -7.17
N ALA A 82 15.84 -12.53 -6.11
CA ALA A 82 17.10 -12.08 -5.51
C ALA A 82 18.20 -13.16 -5.51
N PRO A 83 18.57 -13.73 -6.68
CA PRO A 83 19.52 -14.84 -6.74
C PRO A 83 20.93 -14.50 -6.26
N LYS A 84 21.27 -13.22 -6.21
CA LYS A 84 22.56 -12.72 -5.70
C LYS A 84 22.58 -12.57 -4.18
N THR A 85 21.45 -12.74 -3.50
CA THR A 85 21.38 -12.76 -2.03
C THR A 85 21.68 -14.16 -1.52
N LYS A 86 22.95 -14.40 -1.14
CA LYS A 86 23.39 -15.72 -0.67
C LYS A 86 22.85 -16.07 0.71
N THR A 87 22.77 -15.08 1.60
CA THR A 87 22.31 -15.24 2.99
C THR A 87 21.47 -14.02 3.37
N VAL A 88 20.29 -14.28 3.92
CA VAL A 88 19.44 -13.23 4.49
C VAL A 88 19.79 -13.07 5.96
N ARG A 89 20.31 -11.92 6.33
CA ARG A 89 20.64 -11.59 7.73
C ARG A 89 19.38 -11.57 8.58
N LYS A 90 19.51 -11.88 9.87
CA LYS A 90 18.40 -11.89 10.83
C LYS A 90 17.71 -10.51 10.95
N ASP A 91 18.47 -9.44 10.81
CA ASP A 91 18.02 -8.05 10.88
C ASP A 91 17.68 -7.43 9.50
N ALA A 92 17.72 -8.23 8.43
CA ALA A 92 17.43 -7.74 7.08
C ALA A 92 16.00 -7.22 6.97
N VAL A 93 15.83 -6.14 6.19
CA VAL A 93 14.52 -5.65 5.78
C VAL A 93 13.97 -6.59 4.71
N LEU A 94 12.92 -7.34 5.07
CA LEU A 94 12.28 -8.32 4.19
C LEU A 94 11.20 -7.70 3.32
N ALA A 95 10.51 -6.71 3.84
CA ALA A 95 9.48 -5.97 3.13
C ALA A 95 9.48 -4.51 3.54
N CYS A 96 8.99 -3.66 2.66
CA CYS A 96 8.64 -2.28 2.97
C CYS A 96 7.13 -2.13 2.82
N ASN A 97 6.46 -1.70 3.88
CA ASN A 97 5.03 -1.42 3.86
C ASN A 97 4.80 0.07 3.63
N PHE A 98 4.00 0.37 2.62
CA PHE A 98 3.59 1.73 2.27
C PHE A 98 2.13 1.91 2.64
N ILE A 99 1.82 3.05 3.26
CA ILE A 99 0.45 3.51 3.46
C ILE A 99 0.19 4.60 2.45
N VAL A 100 -0.78 4.37 1.55
CA VAL A 100 -1.22 5.33 0.54
C VAL A 100 -2.64 5.75 0.87
N THR A 101 -2.85 7.03 1.08
CA THR A 101 -4.15 7.62 1.41
C THR A 101 -4.25 9.04 0.88
N SER A 102 -5.40 9.67 1.06
CA SER A 102 -5.64 11.10 0.86
C SER A 102 -6.45 11.63 2.03
N ASP A 103 -6.82 12.90 2.00
CA ASP A 103 -7.67 13.44 3.05
C ASP A 103 -9.09 12.85 3.02
N HIS A 104 -9.75 12.89 4.17
CA HIS A 104 -11.09 12.32 4.33
C HIS A 104 -12.12 12.98 3.38
N GLY A 105 -12.05 14.29 3.19
CA GLY A 105 -12.95 15.04 2.31
C GLY A 105 -12.82 14.63 0.85
N PHE A 106 -11.61 14.27 0.40
CA PHE A 106 -11.39 13.73 -0.94
C PHE A 106 -12.20 12.45 -1.16
N PHE A 107 -12.09 11.49 -0.26
CA PHE A 107 -12.81 10.22 -0.41
C PHE A 107 -14.32 10.37 -0.29
N GLN A 108 -14.82 11.29 0.54
CA GLN A 108 -16.25 11.57 0.63
C GLN A 108 -16.88 12.06 -0.67
N GLN A 109 -16.09 12.70 -1.53
CA GLN A 109 -16.56 13.22 -2.83
C GLN A 109 -16.50 12.18 -3.94
N LEU A 110 -15.81 11.05 -3.73
CA LEU A 110 -15.66 9.99 -4.71
C LEU A 110 -16.70 8.89 -4.53
N PRO A 111 -17.37 8.47 -5.61
CA PRO A 111 -18.15 7.22 -5.59
C PRO A 111 -17.25 6.01 -5.33
N PRO A 112 -17.81 4.89 -4.79
CA PRO A 112 -17.04 3.70 -4.41
C PRO A 112 -16.14 3.11 -5.52
N ASP A 113 -16.63 3.11 -6.77
CA ASP A 113 -15.85 2.64 -7.92
C ASP A 113 -14.63 3.52 -8.22
N ARG A 114 -14.74 4.82 -7.99
CA ARG A 114 -13.63 5.77 -8.14
C ARG A 114 -12.63 5.69 -6.99
N GLN A 115 -13.08 5.45 -5.77
CA GLN A 115 -12.19 5.16 -4.64
C GLN A 115 -11.37 3.88 -4.93
N ARG A 116 -12.03 2.83 -5.44
CA ARG A 116 -11.34 1.59 -5.82
C ARG A 116 -10.34 1.81 -6.95
N ALA A 117 -10.69 2.60 -7.96
CA ALA A 117 -9.79 2.95 -9.05
C ALA A 117 -8.55 3.72 -8.55
N PHE A 118 -8.71 4.66 -7.62
CA PHE A 118 -7.60 5.38 -6.99
C PHE A 118 -6.57 4.43 -6.36
N PHE A 119 -7.02 3.45 -5.59
CA PHE A 119 -6.12 2.48 -4.97
C PHE A 119 -5.52 1.49 -5.97
N GLN A 120 -6.27 1.10 -7.01
CA GLN A 120 -5.75 0.26 -8.08
C GLN A 120 -4.65 0.99 -8.87
N ASP A 121 -4.85 2.26 -9.19
CA ASP A 121 -3.84 3.09 -9.88
C ASP A 121 -2.56 3.22 -9.04
N ALA A 122 -2.69 3.35 -7.71
CA ALA A 122 -1.55 3.34 -6.81
C ALA A 122 -0.78 2.00 -6.87
N VAL A 123 -1.47 0.86 -6.85
CA VAL A 123 -0.85 -0.46 -6.99
C VAL A 123 -0.14 -0.59 -8.33
N ASP A 124 -0.78 -0.16 -9.41
CA ASP A 124 -0.23 -0.23 -10.77
C ASP A 124 1.02 0.65 -10.90
N TRP A 125 1.03 1.82 -10.27
CA TRP A 125 2.19 2.69 -10.23
C TRP A 125 3.38 2.01 -9.54
N PHE A 126 3.17 1.39 -8.36
CA PHE A 126 4.22 0.62 -7.67
C PHE A 126 4.69 -0.59 -8.50
N ALA A 127 3.76 -1.29 -9.14
CA ALA A 127 4.07 -2.43 -10.01
C ALA A 127 4.96 -2.04 -11.20
N ASN A 128 4.65 -0.91 -11.82
CA ASN A 128 5.42 -0.39 -12.96
C ASN A 128 6.81 0.11 -12.55
N ARG A 129 6.93 0.74 -11.37
CA ARG A 129 8.21 1.29 -10.92
C ARG A 129 9.14 0.25 -10.33
N TYR A 130 8.64 -0.68 -9.53
CA TYR A 130 9.47 -1.65 -8.78
C TYR A 130 9.37 -3.08 -9.28
N GLY A 131 8.34 -3.41 -10.01
CA GLY A 131 8.07 -4.75 -10.51
C GLY A 131 6.86 -5.39 -9.83
N LYS A 132 5.89 -5.83 -10.62
CA LYS A 132 4.67 -6.48 -10.17
C LYS A 132 4.93 -7.69 -9.27
N ASN A 133 5.95 -8.50 -9.62
CA ASN A 133 6.29 -9.73 -8.90
C ASN A 133 6.95 -9.50 -7.54
N LEU A 134 7.31 -8.26 -7.21
CA LEU A 134 7.86 -7.86 -5.92
C LEU A 134 6.79 -7.38 -4.94
N ILE A 135 5.57 -7.15 -5.38
CA ILE A 135 4.46 -6.78 -4.51
C ILE A 135 4.01 -8.02 -3.76
N LEU A 136 4.17 -7.99 -2.44
CA LEU A 136 3.79 -9.06 -1.53
C LEU A 136 2.29 -9.05 -1.25
N SER A 137 1.74 -7.86 -0.98
CA SER A 137 0.36 -7.66 -0.56
C SER A 137 -0.08 -6.24 -0.86
N ALA A 138 -1.34 -6.05 -1.21
CA ALA A 138 -1.98 -4.75 -1.34
C ALA A 138 -3.42 -4.85 -0.85
N VAL A 139 -3.72 -4.28 0.31
CA VAL A 139 -5.02 -4.36 0.98
C VAL A 139 -5.52 -2.97 1.31
N VAL A 140 -6.77 -2.70 0.96
CA VAL A 140 -7.46 -1.45 1.29
C VAL A 140 -8.27 -1.64 2.55
N HIS A 141 -7.99 -0.82 3.55
CA HIS A 141 -8.79 -0.72 4.78
C HIS A 141 -9.85 0.34 4.62
N MET A 142 -11.11 -0.08 4.75
CA MET A 142 -12.30 0.76 4.73
C MET A 142 -12.90 0.90 6.13
N ASP A 143 -12.37 0.18 7.11
CA ASP A 143 -12.87 0.05 8.48
C ASP A 143 -12.26 1.03 9.48
N GLU A 144 -11.53 2.02 9.02
CA GLU A 144 -11.00 3.14 9.80
C GLU A 144 -11.59 4.46 9.31
N THR A 145 -11.26 5.57 9.99
CA THR A 145 -11.82 6.90 9.69
C THR A 145 -11.61 7.32 8.23
N THR A 146 -10.43 7.03 7.67
CA THR A 146 -10.08 7.38 6.30
C THR A 146 -9.64 6.14 5.55
N PRO A 147 -10.22 5.84 4.36
CA PRO A 147 -9.76 4.75 3.52
C PRO A 147 -8.27 4.87 3.20
N HIS A 148 -7.53 3.75 3.30
CA HIS A 148 -6.11 3.73 2.99
C HIS A 148 -5.65 2.37 2.49
N LEU A 149 -4.64 2.40 1.62
CA LEU A 149 -4.00 1.21 1.07
C LEU A 149 -2.76 0.87 1.89
N HIS A 150 -2.66 -0.38 2.35
CA HIS A 150 -1.42 -1.01 2.76
C HIS A 150 -0.82 -1.78 1.59
N LEU A 151 0.30 -1.33 1.07
CA LEU A 151 1.05 -2.01 0.02
C LEU A 151 2.40 -2.46 0.58
N SER A 152 2.63 -3.77 0.61
CA SER A 152 3.90 -4.35 1.03
C SER A 152 4.69 -4.84 -0.17
N LEU A 153 5.95 -4.44 -0.24
CA LEU A 153 6.87 -4.70 -1.33
C LEU A 153 8.16 -5.33 -0.81
N VAL A 154 8.66 -6.38 -1.47
CA VAL A 154 9.97 -6.95 -1.19
C VAL A 154 11.03 -6.10 -1.89
N PRO A 155 11.96 -5.47 -1.14
CA PRO A 155 12.87 -4.46 -1.70
C PRO A 155 14.06 -5.09 -2.41
N ILE A 156 13.87 -5.54 -3.64
CA ILE A 156 14.90 -6.17 -4.46
C ILE A 156 15.37 -5.20 -5.53
N LYS A 157 16.68 -5.03 -5.63
CA LYS A 157 17.36 -4.25 -6.66
C LYS A 157 18.57 -5.00 -7.19
N ASP A 158 18.69 -5.09 -8.51
CA ASP A 158 19.82 -5.76 -9.20
C ASP A 158 20.05 -7.21 -8.71
N GLY A 159 18.95 -7.94 -8.45
CA GLY A 159 18.98 -9.32 -7.98
C GLY A 159 19.43 -9.50 -6.52
N ARG A 160 19.35 -8.45 -5.71
CA ARG A 160 19.69 -8.44 -4.29
C ARG A 160 18.58 -7.84 -3.43
N LEU A 161 18.42 -8.38 -2.24
CA LEU A 161 17.63 -7.75 -1.18
C LEU A 161 18.38 -6.48 -0.71
N ALA A 162 17.85 -5.30 -0.97
CA ALA A 162 18.58 -4.04 -0.89
C ALA A 162 17.70 -2.82 -0.55
N ALA A 163 16.93 -2.89 0.53
CA ALA A 163 16.01 -1.81 0.94
C ALA A 163 16.70 -0.44 1.04
N LYS A 164 17.91 -0.40 1.62
CA LYS A 164 18.68 0.84 1.81
C LYS A 164 19.05 1.51 0.49
N ASN A 165 19.37 0.71 -0.54
CA ASN A 165 19.80 1.21 -1.85
C ASN A 165 18.59 1.52 -2.75
N LEU A 166 17.46 0.87 -2.54
CA LEU A 166 16.23 1.09 -3.31
C LEU A 166 15.47 2.31 -2.78
N PHE A 167 15.25 2.38 -1.46
CA PHE A 167 14.48 3.46 -0.83
C PHE A 167 15.41 4.48 -0.15
N THR A 168 16.15 5.21 -0.97
CA THR A 168 16.94 6.36 -0.55
C THR A 168 16.05 7.55 -0.19
N LYS A 169 16.61 8.56 0.47
CA LYS A 169 15.86 9.80 0.76
C LYS A 169 15.34 10.47 -0.53
N SER A 170 16.11 10.41 -1.61
CA SER A 170 15.70 10.95 -2.93
C SER A 170 14.52 10.16 -3.48
N GLU A 171 14.60 8.84 -3.48
CA GLU A 171 13.52 7.97 -3.96
C GLU A 171 12.23 8.18 -3.18
N LEU A 172 12.31 8.32 -1.85
CA LEU A 172 11.12 8.59 -1.02
C LEU A 172 10.50 9.96 -1.28
N ARG A 173 11.29 10.96 -1.65
CA ARG A 173 10.78 12.27 -2.09
C ARG A 173 10.09 12.17 -3.44
N GLU A 174 10.70 11.47 -4.40
CA GLU A 174 10.08 11.23 -5.72
C GLU A 174 8.76 10.48 -5.60
N LEU A 175 8.70 9.47 -4.73
CA LEU A 175 7.47 8.75 -4.39
C LEU A 175 6.38 9.71 -3.92
N GLN A 176 6.70 10.57 -2.95
CA GLN A 176 5.74 11.53 -2.41
C GLN A 176 5.25 12.51 -3.49
N THR A 177 6.14 12.97 -4.37
CA THR A 177 5.81 13.90 -5.47
C THR A 177 4.94 13.23 -6.52
N ALA A 178 5.24 11.99 -6.90
CA ALA A 178 4.53 11.27 -7.95
C ALA A 178 3.04 11.00 -7.64
N PHE A 179 2.65 11.03 -6.37
CA PHE A 179 1.25 10.89 -5.95
C PHE A 179 0.52 12.24 -5.79
N VAL A 180 1.22 13.36 -5.98
CA VAL A 180 0.65 14.72 -5.93
C VAL A 180 0.40 15.27 -7.34
N GLU A 181 1.10 14.77 -8.36
CA GLU A 181 0.93 15.13 -9.77
C GLU A 181 -0.13 14.25 -10.45
#